data_16c70ff3aee193c5ba6378bdccbb335b
#
_entry.id   16c70ff3aee193c5ba6378bdccbb335b
#
_cell.length_a   1.000
_cell.length_b   1.000
_cell.length_c   1.000
_cell.angle_alpha   90.00
_cell.angle_beta   90.00
_cell.angle_gamma   90.00
#
_symmetry.space_group_name_H-M   'P 1'
#
loop_
_entity.id
_entity.type
_entity.pdbx_description
1 polymer ?
#
loop_
_entity_poly.entity_id
_entity_poly.type
_entity_poly.pdbx_seq_one_letter_code
_entity_poly.pdbx_strand_id
1 'polypeptide(L)'
;MNHKAPYLSETEAPSRAEVDALRGLTLLEFGTDWCGHCRAAQAPVAQALAEQPQWQHLKVEDGPGRALGRSYRVKLWPTLLVLRDGQEVARVVRPTAVQDVLAALMAG
;
A
#
# COMPACT_ATOMS: atom_id res chain seq x y z
N MET A 1 -10.19 -6.00 8.36
CA MET A 1 -8.76 -6.07 7.98
C MET A 1 -7.90 -5.41 9.03
N ASN A 2 -6.76 -6.00 9.35
CA ASN A 2 -5.85 -5.47 10.37
C ASN A 2 -4.76 -4.62 9.70
N HIS A 3 -4.91 -3.28 9.77
CA HIS A 3 -3.98 -2.34 9.15
C HIS A 3 -2.62 -2.29 9.83
N LYS A 4 -2.51 -2.88 11.03
CA LYS A 4 -1.24 -2.96 11.77
C LYS A 4 -0.55 -4.31 11.57
N ALA A 5 -1.09 -5.17 10.73
CA ALA A 5 -0.48 -6.47 10.45
C ALA A 5 0.88 -6.27 9.79
N PRO A 6 1.81 -7.22 9.99
CA PRO A 6 3.10 -7.19 9.29
C PRO A 6 2.92 -7.24 7.78
N TYR A 7 3.95 -6.78 7.07
CA TYR A 7 3.97 -6.89 5.62
C TYR A 7 4.04 -8.36 5.20
N LEU A 8 3.32 -8.71 4.13
CA LEU A 8 3.42 -10.04 3.56
C LEU A 8 4.83 -10.27 3.02
N SER A 9 5.39 -11.45 3.32
CA SER A 9 6.71 -11.82 2.84
C SER A 9 6.71 -12.07 1.33
N GLU A 10 7.91 -12.26 0.77
CA GLU A 10 8.05 -12.54 -0.66
C GLU A 10 7.21 -13.74 -1.11
N THR A 11 7.19 -14.80 -0.29
CA THR A 11 6.46 -16.02 -0.64
C THR A 11 4.95 -15.88 -0.47
N GLU A 12 4.50 -14.93 0.35
CA GLU A 12 3.09 -14.69 0.61
C GLU A 12 2.50 -13.63 -0.32
N ALA A 13 3.37 -12.81 -0.91
CA ALA A 13 2.93 -11.68 -1.73
C ALA A 13 2.32 -12.15 -3.06
N PRO A 14 1.30 -11.44 -3.57
CA PRO A 14 0.75 -11.76 -4.87
C PRO A 14 1.74 -11.40 -5.98
N SER A 15 1.58 -12.03 -7.13
CA SER A 15 2.29 -11.64 -8.34
C SER A 15 1.70 -10.34 -8.91
N ARG A 16 2.41 -9.72 -9.85
CA ARG A 16 1.87 -8.54 -10.54
C ARG A 16 0.56 -8.89 -11.26
N ALA A 17 0.49 -10.04 -11.93
CA ALA A 17 -0.72 -10.45 -12.62
C ALA A 17 -1.90 -10.61 -11.66
N GLU A 18 -1.63 -11.16 -10.46
CA GLU A 18 -2.69 -11.30 -9.45
C GLU A 18 -3.18 -9.94 -8.97
N VAL A 19 -2.28 -8.98 -8.79
CA VAL A 19 -2.66 -7.62 -8.39
C VAL A 19 -3.47 -6.95 -9.51
N ASP A 20 -3.04 -7.10 -10.76
CA ASP A 20 -3.76 -6.52 -11.90
C ASP A 20 -5.18 -7.08 -12.03
N ALA A 21 -5.41 -8.29 -11.53
CA ALA A 21 -6.71 -8.95 -11.58
C ALA A 21 -7.64 -8.61 -10.39
N LEU A 22 -7.16 -7.85 -9.41
CA LEU A 22 -7.98 -7.46 -8.25
C LEU A 22 -9.17 -6.62 -8.69
N ARG A 23 -10.29 -6.84 -8.00
CA ARG A 23 -11.50 -6.06 -8.25
C ARG A 23 -11.75 -5.10 -7.08
N GLY A 24 -12.37 -3.97 -7.39
CA GLY A 24 -12.74 -2.99 -6.38
C GLY A 24 -11.58 -2.09 -6.00
N LEU A 25 -11.61 -1.61 -4.77
CA LEU A 25 -10.69 -0.59 -4.27
C LEU A 25 -9.64 -1.23 -3.37
N THR A 26 -8.37 -1.05 -3.69
CA THR A 26 -7.26 -1.59 -2.90
C THR A 26 -6.21 -0.51 -2.67
N LEU A 27 -5.75 -0.41 -1.42
CA LEU A 27 -4.57 0.36 -1.08
C LEU A 27 -3.42 -0.64 -0.95
N LEU A 28 -2.47 -0.58 -1.88
CA LEU A 28 -1.32 -1.47 -1.91
C LEU A 28 -0.12 -0.73 -1.33
N GLU A 29 0.37 -1.22 -0.21
CA GLU A 29 1.45 -0.59 0.52
C GLU A 29 2.73 -1.41 0.43
N PHE A 30 3.81 -0.76 0.00
CA PHE A 30 5.15 -1.36 -0.04
C PHE A 30 6.01 -0.79 1.08
N GLY A 31 6.65 -1.66 1.84
CA GLY A 31 7.53 -1.24 2.93
C GLY A 31 8.12 -2.42 3.65
N THR A 32 8.58 -2.19 4.86
CA THR A 32 9.12 -3.24 5.74
C THR A 32 8.71 -2.96 7.18
N ASP A 33 8.75 -4.00 8.02
CA ASP A 33 8.38 -3.86 9.44
C ASP A 33 9.42 -3.07 10.23
N TRP A 34 10.66 -3.00 9.76
CA TRP A 34 11.75 -2.33 10.45
C TRP A 34 12.02 -0.92 9.95
N CYS A 35 11.33 -0.47 8.92
CA CYS A 35 11.53 0.85 8.34
C CYS A 35 10.86 1.93 9.18
N GLY A 36 11.62 2.94 9.60
CA GLY A 36 11.09 4.03 10.43
C GLY A 36 9.99 4.83 9.76
N HIS A 37 10.14 5.13 8.48
CA HIS A 37 9.10 5.85 7.72
C HIS A 37 7.83 5.02 7.57
N CYS A 38 7.98 3.69 7.41
CA CYS A 38 6.83 2.78 7.34
C CYS A 38 6.08 2.77 8.66
N ARG A 39 6.82 2.69 9.78
CA ARG A 39 6.22 2.68 11.11
C ARG A 39 5.51 4.01 11.40
N ALA A 40 6.11 5.12 11.00
CA ALA A 40 5.51 6.44 11.18
C ALA A 40 4.23 6.62 10.38
N ALA A 41 4.12 5.96 9.22
CA ALA A 41 2.94 6.05 8.37
C ALA A 41 1.76 5.19 8.86
N GLN A 42 1.99 4.25 9.79
CA GLN A 42 0.95 3.30 10.22
C GLN A 42 -0.30 3.99 10.76
N ALA A 43 -0.13 4.97 11.65
CA ALA A 43 -1.27 5.64 12.27
C ALA A 43 -2.09 6.45 11.25
N PRO A 44 -1.48 7.33 10.42
CA PRO A 44 -2.27 8.05 9.41
C PRO A 44 -2.95 7.12 8.40
N VAL A 45 -2.30 6.04 7.99
CA VAL A 45 -2.90 5.09 7.06
C VAL A 45 -4.09 4.37 7.72
N ALA A 46 -3.91 3.85 8.92
CA ALA A 46 -4.98 3.17 9.64
C ALA A 46 -6.18 4.08 9.88
N GLN A 47 -5.92 5.34 10.23
CA GLN A 47 -7.00 6.30 10.46
C GLN A 47 -7.75 6.62 9.18
N ALA A 48 -7.06 6.81 8.06
CA ALA A 48 -7.71 7.07 6.78
C ALA A 48 -8.59 5.89 6.36
N LEU A 49 -8.07 4.67 6.51
CA LEU A 49 -8.83 3.47 6.13
C LEU A 49 -10.01 3.21 7.07
N ALA A 50 -9.92 3.61 8.35
CA ALA A 50 -11.03 3.51 9.26
C ALA A 50 -12.18 4.42 8.82
N GLU A 51 -11.87 5.57 8.20
CA GLU A 51 -12.89 6.48 7.67
C GLU A 51 -13.42 6.03 6.31
N GLN A 52 -12.71 5.11 5.63
CA GLN A 52 -13.04 4.64 4.29
C GLN A 52 -13.03 3.11 4.27
N PRO A 53 -14.02 2.46 4.93
CA PRO A 53 -13.97 1.01 5.14
C PRO A 53 -14.14 0.17 3.88
N GLN A 54 -14.51 0.79 2.75
CA GLN A 54 -14.66 0.08 1.48
C GLN A 54 -13.31 -0.32 0.86
N TRP A 55 -12.20 0.23 1.35
CA TRP A 55 -10.88 -0.07 0.81
C TRP A 55 -10.29 -1.33 1.43
N GLN A 56 -9.75 -2.21 0.59
CA GLN A 56 -8.89 -3.30 1.05
C GLN A 56 -7.48 -2.76 1.27
N HIS A 57 -6.78 -3.30 2.25
CA HIS A 57 -5.40 -2.90 2.53
C HIS A 57 -4.48 -4.11 2.34
N LEU A 58 -3.60 -4.03 1.36
CA LEU A 58 -2.65 -5.09 1.05
C LEU A 58 -1.24 -4.54 1.32
N LYS A 59 -0.55 -5.12 2.29
CA LYS A 59 0.79 -4.69 2.69
C LYS A 59 1.79 -5.73 2.23
N VAL A 60 2.75 -5.34 1.41
CA VAL A 60 3.74 -6.24 0.81
C VAL A 60 5.14 -5.76 1.15
N GLU A 61 5.97 -6.68 1.67
CA GLU A 61 7.36 -6.37 1.93
C GLU A 61 8.09 -6.12 0.62
N ASP A 62 8.84 -5.02 0.58
CA ASP A 62 9.66 -4.69 -0.57
C ASP A 62 11.14 -4.81 -0.21
N GLY A 63 12.02 -4.79 -1.21
CA GLY A 63 13.45 -4.89 -1.03
C GLY A 63 14.14 -5.31 -2.29
N PRO A 64 15.47 -5.51 -2.24
CA PRO A 64 16.22 -5.98 -3.40
C PRO A 64 15.67 -7.31 -3.89
N GLY A 65 15.47 -7.42 -5.19
CA GLY A 65 14.99 -8.64 -5.81
C GLY A 65 13.48 -8.89 -5.69
N ARG A 66 12.73 -8.00 -5.06
CA ARG A 66 11.28 -8.17 -4.92
C ARG A 66 10.60 -7.69 -6.20
N ALA A 67 10.06 -8.64 -6.96
CA ALA A 67 9.53 -8.39 -8.29
C ALA A 67 8.33 -7.44 -8.29
N LEU A 68 7.44 -7.55 -7.30
CA LEU A 68 6.22 -6.75 -7.29
C LEU A 68 6.53 -5.25 -7.14
N GLY A 69 7.33 -4.88 -6.16
CA GLY A 69 7.70 -3.47 -5.98
C GLY A 69 8.46 -2.92 -7.17
N ARG A 70 9.34 -3.75 -7.75
CA ARG A 70 10.07 -3.37 -8.96
C ARG A 70 9.13 -3.10 -10.12
N SER A 71 8.07 -3.88 -10.26
CA SER A 71 7.11 -3.73 -11.36
C SER A 71 6.37 -2.40 -11.30
N TYR A 72 6.30 -1.78 -10.11
CA TYR A 72 5.70 -0.47 -9.91
C TYR A 72 6.75 0.64 -9.74
N ARG A 73 8.03 0.31 -9.90
CA ARG A 73 9.15 1.26 -9.76
C ARG A 73 9.19 1.93 -8.39
N VAL A 74 8.91 1.14 -7.35
CA VAL A 74 8.98 1.62 -5.97
C VAL A 74 10.43 1.94 -5.63
N LYS A 75 10.68 3.14 -5.09
CA LYS A 75 12.03 3.62 -4.73
C LYS A 75 12.16 3.89 -3.25
N LEU A 76 11.13 4.39 -2.61
CA LEU A 76 11.14 4.79 -1.21
C LEU A 76 10.02 4.08 -0.46
N TRP A 77 10.18 3.90 0.84
CA TRP A 77 9.19 3.23 1.68
C TRP A 77 8.68 4.16 2.77
N PRO A 78 7.38 4.06 3.11
CA PRO A 78 6.41 3.29 2.37
C PRO A 78 5.97 4.02 1.10
N THR A 79 5.63 3.26 0.08
CA THR A 79 4.93 3.75 -1.10
C THR A 79 3.56 3.09 -1.10
N LEU A 80 2.52 3.91 -1.20
CA LEU A 80 1.14 3.44 -1.20
C LEU A 80 0.53 3.72 -2.56
N LEU A 81 0.04 2.66 -3.21
CA LEU A 81 -0.62 2.77 -4.51
C LEU A 81 -2.11 2.62 -4.31
N VAL A 82 -2.87 3.54 -4.90
CA VAL A 82 -4.33 3.47 -4.89
C VAL A 82 -4.75 2.75 -6.16
N LEU A 83 -5.38 1.59 -6.01
CA LEU A 83 -5.78 0.74 -7.14
C LEU A 83 -7.30 0.69 -7.24
N ARG A 84 -7.80 0.84 -8.46
CA ARG A 84 -9.19 0.58 -8.79
C ARG A 84 -9.23 -0.51 -9.84
N ASP A 85 -9.83 -1.65 -9.50
CA ASP A 85 -9.90 -2.83 -10.37
C ASP A 85 -8.51 -3.20 -10.91
N GLY A 86 -7.51 -3.20 -10.00
CA GLY A 86 -6.14 -3.55 -10.33
C GLY A 86 -5.31 -2.47 -11.01
N GLN A 87 -5.90 -1.31 -11.32
CA GLN A 87 -5.21 -0.22 -12.03
C GLN A 87 -4.77 0.86 -11.05
N GLU A 88 -3.52 1.28 -11.15
CA GLU A 88 -3.02 2.38 -10.32
C GLU A 88 -3.64 3.71 -10.79
N VAL A 89 -4.36 4.36 -9.88
CA VAL A 89 -5.01 5.65 -10.16
C VAL A 89 -4.37 6.79 -9.40
N ALA A 90 -3.62 6.49 -8.32
CA ALA A 90 -2.87 7.47 -7.55
C ALA A 90 -1.80 6.76 -6.74
N ARG A 91 -0.83 7.53 -6.22
CA ARG A 91 0.12 6.99 -5.25
C ARG A 91 0.57 8.11 -4.32
N VAL A 92 0.94 7.72 -3.11
CA VAL A 92 1.51 8.63 -2.14
C VAL A 92 2.72 7.95 -1.51
N VAL A 93 3.80 8.73 -1.35
CA VAL A 93 5.06 8.25 -0.82
C VAL A 93 5.31 8.92 0.52
N ARG A 94 5.56 8.10 1.56
CA ARG A 94 5.88 8.56 2.91
C ARG A 94 4.89 9.59 3.46
N PRO A 95 3.58 9.23 3.51
CA PRO A 95 2.59 10.17 4.05
C PRO A 95 2.86 10.41 5.54
N THR A 96 2.68 11.65 5.98
CA THR A 96 2.87 12.03 7.39
C THR A 96 1.56 12.45 8.03
N ALA A 97 0.52 12.68 7.26
CA ALA A 97 -0.78 13.13 7.75
C ALA A 97 -1.90 12.31 7.12
N VAL A 98 -3.00 12.18 7.87
CA VAL A 98 -4.21 11.49 7.39
C VAL A 98 -4.71 12.08 6.08
N GLN A 99 -4.67 13.40 5.95
CA GLN A 99 -5.15 14.10 4.75
C GLN A 99 -4.42 13.66 3.49
N ASP A 100 -3.12 13.35 3.58
CA ASP A 100 -2.35 12.90 2.42
C ASP A 100 -2.90 11.57 1.91
N VAL A 101 -3.25 10.68 2.83
CA VAL A 101 -3.79 9.36 2.48
C VAL A 101 -5.23 9.51 1.96
N LEU A 102 -6.06 10.28 2.65
CA LEU A 102 -7.45 10.50 2.22
C LEU A 102 -7.52 11.12 0.83
N ALA A 103 -6.64 12.10 0.54
CA ALA A 103 -6.60 12.72 -0.78
C ALA A 103 -6.27 11.70 -1.87
N ALA A 104 -5.32 10.81 -1.60
CA ALA A 104 -4.96 9.75 -2.55
C ALA A 104 -6.12 8.78 -2.77
N LEU A 105 -6.80 8.36 -1.68
CA LEU A 105 -7.95 7.45 -1.80
C LEU A 105 -9.09 8.09 -2.61
N MET A 106 -9.30 9.38 -2.45
CA MET A 106 -10.36 10.09 -3.17
C MET A 106 -10.07 10.22 -4.67
N ALA A 107 -8.82 10.09 -5.08
CA ALA A 107 -8.46 10.07 -6.49
C ALA A 107 -8.88 8.78 -7.18
N GLY A 108 -9.09 7.72 -6.40
CA GLY A 108 -9.62 6.46 -6.91
C GLY A 108 -11.12 6.47 -6.93
#